data_7e45868eae9ff9b051cf9bb5d9239431
#
_entry.id   7e45868eae9ff9b051cf9bb5d9239431
#
_cell.length_a   1.000
_cell.length_b   1.000
_cell.length_c   1.000
_cell.angle_alpha   90.00
_cell.angle_beta   90.00
_cell.angle_gamma   90.00
#
_symmetry.space_group_name_H-M   'P 1'
#
loop_
_entity.id
_entity.type
_entity.pdbx_description
1 polymer ?
#
loop_
_entity_poly.entity_id
_entity_poly.type
_entity_poly.pdbx_seq_one_letter_code
_entity_poly.pdbx_strand_id
1 'polypeptide(L)'
;MKILQVITSLHTGGAETLVVNLVPRLRAMGNTVDVCLFNGEETALMRRLRNENPGIHVWTLGHGYYNPLYIIKLARIMRHYDIVHTHNSSPQLFVAIASLFSRTRLCTTEHNTSNRKRQWKWYAPIESWMYGRYGHIICISKIAEEKLREYMGGAWTDRRSRRYSKITTVNNGVDVEAVRHATPDDVLLRAKAGRTAVVMVAGFREAKDQDTVVRALSLLGGDDFEVWFAGVGVRQTVVSEMAVSLGVADRVRFLGMRTDVPRVLKAADIIVMSSHWEGLSLSNIEGMSAGRPFIASDVNGLREVTKGYGLLFPEGDAAALAALLTRLRADAAFYQSVAESCYGRARQYDIKDTAAKYDDVYRALMEE
;
A
#
# COMPACT_ATOMS: atom_id res chain seq x y z
N MET A 1 0.40 26.04 1.04
CA MET A 1 -1.01 25.76 1.30
C MET A 1 -1.17 25.11 2.67
N LYS A 2 -2.32 25.29 3.32
CA LYS A 2 -2.69 24.55 4.55
C LYS A 2 -3.57 23.36 4.15
N ILE A 3 -3.09 22.15 4.38
CA ILE A 3 -3.70 20.91 3.93
C ILE A 3 -4.05 20.04 5.14
N LEU A 4 -5.27 19.53 5.19
CA LEU A 4 -5.70 18.56 6.19
C LEU A 4 -5.89 17.18 5.53
N GLN A 5 -5.07 16.21 5.92
CA GLN A 5 -5.27 14.80 5.54
C GLN A 5 -6.25 14.15 6.51
N VAL A 6 -7.38 13.63 6.02
CA VAL A 6 -8.42 13.02 6.86
C VAL A 6 -8.49 11.54 6.55
N ILE A 7 -8.23 10.71 7.55
CA ILE A 7 -8.24 9.26 7.43
C ILE A 7 -8.92 8.62 8.63
N THR A 8 -9.35 7.39 8.48
CA THR A 8 -10.09 6.66 9.51
C THR A 8 -9.26 6.43 10.79
N SER A 9 -8.04 5.92 10.62
CA SER A 9 -7.07 5.64 11.69
C SER A 9 -5.68 5.54 11.09
N LEU A 10 -4.65 5.33 11.91
CA LEU A 10 -3.30 4.98 11.45
C LEU A 10 -2.91 3.55 11.87
N HIS A 11 -3.86 2.60 11.80
CA HIS A 11 -3.52 1.18 11.88
C HIS A 11 -2.72 0.75 10.64
N THR A 12 -2.11 -0.43 10.68
CA THR A 12 -1.30 -0.93 9.56
C THR A 12 -2.18 -1.22 8.33
N GLY A 13 -1.94 -0.49 7.24
CA GLY A 13 -2.64 -0.61 5.96
C GLY A 13 -1.98 0.23 4.88
N GLY A 14 -2.33 -0.02 3.62
CA GLY A 14 -1.72 0.68 2.48
C GLY A 14 -2.05 2.17 2.42
N ALA A 15 -3.29 2.56 2.72
CA ALA A 15 -3.71 3.96 2.76
C ALA A 15 -3.03 4.73 3.90
N GLU A 16 -2.94 4.09 5.06
CA GLU A 16 -2.32 4.63 6.28
C GLU A 16 -0.82 4.83 6.07
N THR A 17 -0.13 3.84 5.50
CA THR A 17 1.28 3.92 5.14
C THR A 17 1.53 5.02 4.10
N LEU A 18 0.65 5.15 3.09
CA LEU A 18 0.75 6.24 2.12
C LEU A 18 0.68 7.60 2.80
N VAL A 19 -0.31 7.85 3.67
CA VAL A 19 -0.47 9.14 4.37
C VAL A 19 0.77 9.45 5.20
N VAL A 20 1.28 8.49 5.97
CA VAL A 20 2.48 8.68 6.81
C VAL A 20 3.71 9.00 5.97
N ASN A 21 3.86 8.40 4.79
CA ASN A 21 4.97 8.68 3.87
C ASN A 21 4.77 9.97 3.06
N LEU A 22 3.54 10.35 2.72
CA LEU A 22 3.21 11.53 1.92
C LEU A 22 3.37 12.83 2.70
N VAL A 23 2.92 12.86 3.95
CA VAL A 23 2.90 14.07 4.79
C VAL A 23 4.27 14.74 4.87
N PRO A 24 5.38 14.07 5.23
CA PRO A 24 6.69 14.73 5.33
C PRO A 24 7.16 15.28 3.98
N ARG A 25 6.82 14.65 2.86
CA ARG A 25 7.18 15.13 1.50
C ARG A 25 6.42 16.39 1.12
N LEU A 26 5.12 16.42 1.37
CA LEU A 26 4.32 17.63 1.15
C LEU A 26 4.77 18.80 2.03
N ARG A 27 5.18 18.53 3.28
CA ARG A 27 5.73 19.54 4.18
C ARG A 27 7.08 20.07 3.66
N ALA A 28 7.94 19.19 3.17
CA ALA A 28 9.22 19.57 2.54
C ALA A 28 9.04 20.44 1.29
N MET A 29 7.88 20.38 0.61
CA MET A 29 7.51 21.26 -0.50
C MET A 29 6.95 22.63 -0.05
N GLY A 30 7.02 22.96 1.24
CA GLY A 30 6.57 24.25 1.80
C GLY A 30 5.09 24.30 2.17
N ASN A 31 4.38 23.18 2.20
CA ASN A 31 3.00 23.11 2.67
C ASN A 31 2.95 22.96 4.20
N THR A 32 1.93 23.52 4.82
CA THR A 32 1.52 23.15 6.19
C THR A 32 0.56 21.98 6.09
N VAL A 33 0.95 20.82 6.59
CA VAL A 33 0.12 19.60 6.49
C VAL A 33 -0.13 19.05 7.87
N ASP A 34 -1.40 18.86 8.20
CA ASP A 34 -1.88 18.24 9.43
C ASP A 34 -2.73 17.01 9.12
N VAL A 35 -2.98 16.18 10.12
CA VAL A 35 -3.75 14.93 9.98
C VAL A 35 -4.96 14.95 10.91
N CYS A 36 -6.10 14.45 10.45
CA CYS A 36 -7.30 14.27 11.25
C CYS A 36 -7.72 12.79 11.21
N LEU A 37 -7.83 12.19 12.39
CA LEU A 37 -8.18 10.78 12.58
C LEU A 37 -9.60 10.66 13.16
N PHE A 38 -10.39 9.74 12.61
CA PHE A 38 -11.70 9.38 13.17
C PHE A 38 -11.51 8.56 14.45
N ASN A 39 -10.63 7.56 14.41
CA ASN A 39 -10.17 6.82 15.57
C ASN A 39 -8.76 7.27 15.95
N GLY A 40 -8.65 7.91 17.12
CA GLY A 40 -7.41 8.47 17.66
C GLY A 40 -6.55 7.48 18.45
N GLU A 41 -6.74 6.18 18.26
CA GLU A 41 -5.93 5.16 18.93
C GLU A 41 -4.44 5.33 18.57
N GLU A 42 -3.58 5.28 19.57
CA GLU A 42 -2.13 5.44 19.41
C GLU A 42 -1.53 4.18 18.77
N THR A 43 -1.04 4.30 17.56
CA THR A 43 -0.45 3.20 16.78
C THR A 43 1.04 3.43 16.48
N ALA A 44 1.73 2.40 15.99
CA ALA A 44 3.12 2.53 15.56
C ALA A 44 3.28 3.55 14.43
N LEU A 45 2.36 3.59 13.45
CA LEU A 45 2.36 4.57 12.38
C LEU A 45 2.09 6.00 12.88
N MET A 46 1.22 6.17 13.88
CA MET A 46 0.97 7.48 14.47
C MET A 46 2.21 8.02 15.21
N ARG A 47 2.89 7.17 15.98
CA ARG A 47 4.16 7.52 16.63
C ARG A 47 5.22 7.89 15.60
N ARG A 48 5.36 7.11 14.55
CA ARG A 48 6.29 7.39 13.45
C ARG A 48 5.98 8.74 12.80
N LEU A 49 4.71 9.00 12.46
CA LEU A 49 4.30 10.27 11.87
C LEU A 49 4.70 11.48 12.72
N ARG A 50 4.48 11.42 14.04
CA ARG A 50 4.83 12.48 14.97
C ARG A 50 6.35 12.67 15.11
N ASN A 51 7.09 11.57 15.21
CA ASN A 51 8.54 11.59 15.36
C ASN A 51 9.25 12.17 14.12
N GLU A 52 8.79 11.77 12.93
CA GLU A 52 9.35 12.24 11.66
C GLU A 52 8.89 13.66 11.27
N ASN A 53 7.85 14.20 11.92
CA ASN A 53 7.27 15.51 11.60
C ASN A 53 7.08 16.38 12.85
N PRO A 54 8.16 16.94 13.43
CA PRO A 54 8.03 17.86 14.55
C PRO A 54 7.06 19.00 14.23
N GLY A 55 6.15 19.30 15.18
CA GLY A 55 5.15 20.35 15.02
C GLY A 55 3.96 20.01 14.13
N ILE A 56 3.80 18.74 13.70
CA ILE A 56 2.55 18.30 13.05
C ILE A 56 1.40 18.31 14.06
N HIS A 57 0.25 18.85 13.65
CA HIS A 57 -0.96 18.73 14.45
C HIS A 57 -1.77 17.50 14.02
N VAL A 58 -2.09 16.62 14.98
CA VAL A 58 -2.90 15.44 14.74
C VAL A 58 -4.22 15.58 15.49
N TRP A 59 -5.28 15.94 14.76
CA TRP A 59 -6.64 16.00 15.26
C TRP A 59 -7.20 14.61 15.48
N THR A 60 -7.91 14.38 16.57
CA THR A 60 -8.64 13.14 16.82
C THR A 60 -10.11 13.45 17.07
N LEU A 61 -11.01 12.81 16.32
CA LEU A 61 -12.46 13.05 16.46
C LEU A 61 -13.06 12.22 17.61
N GLY A 62 -12.49 11.04 17.88
CA GLY A 62 -12.91 10.12 18.95
C GLY A 62 -12.31 8.73 18.77
N HIS A 63 -13.09 7.69 19.14
CA HIS A 63 -12.68 6.29 19.10
C HIS A 63 -13.57 5.41 18.20
N GLY A 64 -14.32 6.00 17.27
CA GLY A 64 -15.25 5.28 16.39
C GLY A 64 -15.22 5.76 14.96
N TYR A 65 -15.96 5.04 14.08
CA TYR A 65 -15.92 5.29 12.64
C TYR A 65 -17.17 6.02 12.10
N TYR A 66 -18.29 6.03 12.83
CA TYR A 66 -19.60 6.47 12.33
C TYR A 66 -20.38 7.36 13.32
N ASN A 67 -19.69 8.19 14.10
CA ASN A 67 -20.36 9.12 15.01
C ASN A 67 -20.80 10.41 14.26
N PRO A 68 -22.11 10.71 14.16
CA PRO A 68 -22.60 11.91 13.46
C PRO A 68 -22.04 13.24 13.97
N LEU A 69 -21.66 13.31 15.25
CA LEU A 69 -21.03 14.51 15.84
C LEU A 69 -19.70 14.87 15.19
N TYR A 70 -19.06 13.91 14.49
CA TYR A 70 -17.83 14.19 13.73
C TYR A 70 -18.06 15.18 12.59
N ILE A 71 -19.27 15.25 12.01
CA ILE A 71 -19.60 16.24 10.98
C ILE A 71 -19.43 17.66 11.52
N ILE A 72 -19.92 17.93 12.74
CA ILE A 72 -19.81 19.24 13.39
C ILE A 72 -18.35 19.57 13.71
N LYS A 73 -17.60 18.59 14.25
CA LYS A 73 -16.17 18.76 14.54
C LYS A 73 -15.38 19.03 13.25
N LEU A 74 -15.63 18.24 12.20
CA LEU A 74 -14.98 18.42 10.89
C LEU A 74 -15.30 19.78 10.29
N ALA A 75 -16.57 20.21 10.29
CA ALA A 75 -16.95 21.53 9.77
C ALA A 75 -16.23 22.70 10.47
N ARG A 76 -15.92 22.55 11.75
CA ARG A 76 -15.13 23.55 12.50
C ARG A 76 -13.64 23.48 12.14
N ILE A 77 -13.05 22.26 12.09
CA ILE A 77 -11.63 22.07 11.81
C ILE A 77 -11.32 22.49 10.36
N MET A 78 -12.12 22.08 9.40
CA MET A 78 -11.91 22.32 7.96
C MET A 78 -11.74 23.81 7.62
N ARG A 79 -12.36 24.71 8.36
CA ARG A 79 -12.30 26.17 8.13
C ARG A 79 -10.90 26.77 8.29
N HIS A 80 -9.97 26.03 8.90
CA HIS A 80 -8.58 26.46 9.12
C HIS A 80 -7.65 26.02 7.99
N TYR A 81 -8.17 25.27 6.98
CA TYR A 81 -7.38 24.68 5.91
C TYR A 81 -7.89 25.14 4.54
N ASP A 82 -6.97 25.27 3.60
CA ASP A 82 -7.28 25.59 2.21
C ASP A 82 -7.84 24.37 1.50
N ILE A 83 -7.27 23.19 1.79
CA ILE A 83 -7.62 21.90 1.19
C ILE A 83 -7.86 20.86 2.29
N VAL A 84 -8.92 20.08 2.14
CA VAL A 84 -9.17 18.87 2.90
C VAL A 84 -9.13 17.67 1.98
N HIS A 85 -8.18 16.77 2.25
CA HIS A 85 -7.99 15.55 1.49
C HIS A 85 -8.40 14.34 2.30
N THR A 86 -9.30 13.54 1.78
CA THR A 86 -9.83 12.36 2.47
C THR A 86 -9.28 11.07 1.91
N HIS A 87 -9.08 10.11 2.83
CA HIS A 87 -8.75 8.73 2.54
C HIS A 87 -9.79 7.82 3.20
N ASN A 88 -10.16 6.73 2.56
CA ASN A 88 -11.18 5.78 3.02
C ASN A 88 -12.63 6.32 2.99
N SER A 89 -13.59 5.38 2.89
CA SER A 89 -14.99 5.70 2.57
C SER A 89 -15.76 6.43 3.68
N SER A 90 -15.40 6.22 4.98
CA SER A 90 -16.09 6.94 6.07
C SER A 90 -15.69 8.42 6.08
N PRO A 91 -14.39 8.80 6.10
CA PRO A 91 -13.96 10.18 5.94
C PRO A 91 -14.53 10.86 4.69
N GLN A 92 -14.57 10.17 3.54
CA GLN A 92 -15.16 10.71 2.30
C GLN A 92 -16.58 11.21 2.51
N LEU A 93 -17.46 10.39 3.08
CA LEU A 93 -18.85 10.77 3.28
C LEU A 93 -19.00 11.90 4.31
N PHE A 94 -18.32 11.78 5.46
CA PHE A 94 -18.47 12.76 6.54
C PHE A 94 -17.91 14.13 6.17
N VAL A 95 -16.77 14.18 5.47
CA VAL A 95 -16.20 15.43 4.96
C VAL A 95 -17.07 16.03 3.86
N ALA A 96 -17.64 15.23 2.96
CA ALA A 96 -18.61 15.72 1.96
C ALA A 96 -19.83 16.38 2.61
N ILE A 97 -20.37 15.81 3.69
CA ILE A 97 -21.48 16.43 4.45
C ILE A 97 -20.99 17.69 5.19
N ALA A 98 -19.85 17.64 5.87
CA ALA A 98 -19.29 18.78 6.60
C ALA A 98 -18.98 19.98 5.67
N SER A 99 -18.66 19.71 4.40
CA SER A 99 -18.39 20.74 3.40
C SER A 99 -19.61 21.61 3.05
N LEU A 100 -20.80 21.20 3.41
CA LEU A 100 -22.02 22.06 3.27
C LEU A 100 -21.92 23.30 4.19
N PHE A 101 -21.07 23.24 5.21
CA PHE A 101 -20.86 24.30 6.20
C PHE A 101 -19.46 24.93 6.12
N SER A 102 -18.69 24.64 5.07
CA SER A 102 -17.34 25.14 4.84
C SER A 102 -17.11 25.43 3.36
N ARG A 103 -16.25 26.42 3.08
CA ARG A 103 -15.84 26.75 1.70
C ARG A 103 -14.51 26.10 1.31
N THR A 104 -14.00 25.18 2.13
CA THR A 104 -12.74 24.49 1.92
C THR A 104 -12.81 23.60 0.68
N ARG A 105 -11.77 23.60 -0.14
CA ARG A 105 -11.67 22.73 -1.32
C ARG A 105 -11.43 21.29 -0.91
N LEU A 106 -12.10 20.37 -1.60
CA LEU A 106 -12.06 18.95 -1.27
C LEU A 106 -11.30 18.14 -2.32
N CYS A 107 -10.38 17.32 -1.86
CA CYS A 107 -9.75 16.26 -2.62
C CYS A 107 -10.00 14.90 -1.94
N THR A 108 -9.99 13.82 -2.69
CA THR A 108 -10.07 12.47 -2.12
C THR A 108 -9.21 11.49 -2.89
N THR A 109 -8.67 10.48 -2.18
CA THR A 109 -7.98 9.34 -2.80
C THR A 109 -8.85 8.09 -2.70
N GLU A 110 -9.10 7.45 -3.86
CA GLU A 110 -9.71 6.13 -3.96
C GLU A 110 -8.63 5.07 -3.88
N HIS A 111 -8.66 4.29 -2.78
CA HIS A 111 -7.67 3.25 -2.48
C HIS A 111 -8.10 1.85 -2.91
N ASN A 112 -9.37 1.67 -3.30
CA ASN A 112 -9.94 0.37 -3.55
C ASN A 112 -10.39 0.22 -5.00
N THR A 113 -10.21 -0.98 -5.56
CA THR A 113 -10.80 -1.38 -6.83
C THR A 113 -12.23 -1.91 -6.66
N SER A 114 -12.61 -2.30 -5.42
CA SER A 114 -13.95 -2.77 -5.08
C SER A 114 -14.37 -2.26 -3.69
N ASN A 115 -15.67 -1.98 -3.54
CA ASN A 115 -16.25 -1.59 -2.27
C ASN A 115 -17.56 -2.35 -2.08
N ARG A 116 -17.72 -3.07 -0.96
CA ARG A 116 -18.96 -3.82 -0.64
C ARG A 116 -20.22 -2.96 -0.70
N LYS A 117 -20.14 -1.68 -0.36
CA LYS A 117 -21.30 -0.76 -0.40
C LYS A 117 -21.81 -0.53 -1.83
N ARG A 118 -20.95 -0.69 -2.85
CA ARG A 118 -21.33 -0.59 -4.27
C ARG A 118 -22.25 -1.71 -4.74
N GLN A 119 -22.38 -2.78 -3.98
CA GLN A 119 -23.37 -3.83 -4.23
C GLN A 119 -24.81 -3.40 -3.86
N TRP A 120 -24.96 -2.31 -3.07
CA TRP A 120 -26.24 -1.80 -2.64
C TRP A 120 -26.74 -0.71 -3.60
N LYS A 121 -27.71 -1.04 -4.45
CA LYS A 121 -28.24 -0.11 -5.47
C LYS A 121 -28.72 1.23 -4.89
N TRP A 122 -29.24 1.24 -3.66
CA TRP A 122 -29.68 2.46 -2.97
C TRP A 122 -28.55 3.37 -2.54
N TYR A 123 -27.33 2.87 -2.46
CA TYR A 123 -26.16 3.65 -2.05
C TYR A 123 -25.55 4.46 -3.21
N ALA A 124 -25.76 4.06 -4.44
CA ALA A 124 -25.20 4.71 -5.63
C ALA A 124 -25.54 6.22 -5.75
N PRO A 125 -26.79 6.67 -5.49
CA PRO A 125 -27.10 8.12 -5.50
C PRO A 125 -26.32 8.89 -4.43
N ILE A 126 -26.16 8.32 -3.24
CA ILE A 126 -25.40 8.93 -2.12
C ILE A 126 -23.92 9.07 -2.50
N GLU A 127 -23.34 8.02 -3.08
CA GLU A 127 -21.95 8.01 -3.49
C GLU A 127 -21.71 8.97 -4.67
N SER A 128 -22.64 9.04 -5.63
CA SER A 128 -22.60 10.01 -6.73
C SER A 128 -22.65 11.45 -6.24
N TRP A 129 -23.54 11.75 -5.27
CA TRP A 129 -23.59 13.05 -4.63
C TRP A 129 -22.29 13.37 -3.89
N MET A 130 -21.79 12.42 -3.10
CA MET A 130 -20.54 12.54 -2.34
C MET A 130 -19.35 12.88 -3.25
N TYR A 131 -19.12 12.09 -4.30
CA TYR A 131 -18.04 12.37 -5.25
C TYR A 131 -18.24 13.70 -5.99
N GLY A 132 -19.50 14.09 -6.23
CA GLY A 132 -19.83 15.39 -6.82
C GLY A 132 -19.36 16.59 -5.99
N ARG A 133 -19.24 16.42 -4.66
CA ARG A 133 -18.72 17.44 -3.73
C ARG A 133 -17.22 17.67 -3.81
N TYR A 134 -16.47 16.65 -4.24
CA TYR A 134 -15.01 16.75 -4.38
C TYR A 134 -14.64 17.52 -5.66
N GLY A 135 -13.70 18.45 -5.52
CA GLY A 135 -13.09 19.16 -6.65
C GLY A 135 -12.24 18.19 -7.47
N HIS A 136 -11.48 17.31 -6.78
CA HIS A 136 -10.64 16.32 -7.44
C HIS A 136 -10.67 14.96 -6.73
N ILE A 137 -10.50 13.89 -7.53
CA ILE A 137 -10.45 12.49 -7.08
C ILE A 137 -9.18 11.87 -7.62
N ILE A 138 -8.29 11.44 -6.75
CA ILE A 138 -7.07 10.71 -7.09
C ILE A 138 -7.35 9.22 -6.99
N CYS A 139 -7.07 8.45 -8.04
CA CYS A 139 -7.11 6.99 -8.01
C CYS A 139 -5.68 6.46 -7.91
N ILE A 140 -5.44 5.50 -7.02
CA ILE A 140 -4.08 4.97 -6.77
C ILE A 140 -3.54 4.09 -7.89
N SER A 141 -4.35 3.75 -8.87
CA SER A 141 -3.95 2.97 -10.05
C SER A 141 -4.95 3.18 -11.19
N LYS A 142 -4.52 2.84 -12.41
CA LYS A 142 -5.38 2.90 -13.60
C LYS A 142 -6.59 1.99 -13.46
N ILE A 143 -6.41 0.81 -12.88
CA ILE A 143 -7.51 -0.15 -12.60
C ILE A 143 -8.53 0.48 -11.65
N ALA A 144 -8.08 1.16 -10.59
CA ALA A 144 -8.98 1.83 -9.66
C ALA A 144 -9.76 2.97 -10.34
N GLU A 145 -9.12 3.73 -11.22
CA GLU A 145 -9.78 4.77 -12.03
C GLU A 145 -10.86 4.16 -12.94
N GLU A 146 -10.52 3.12 -13.69
CA GLU A 146 -11.44 2.46 -14.64
C GLU A 146 -12.66 1.89 -13.90
N LYS A 147 -12.43 1.20 -12.78
CA LYS A 147 -13.52 0.65 -11.94
C LYS A 147 -14.39 1.73 -11.32
N LEU A 148 -13.81 2.84 -10.87
CA LEU A 148 -14.58 3.96 -10.35
C LEU A 148 -15.43 4.61 -11.47
N ARG A 149 -14.86 4.86 -12.64
CA ARG A 149 -15.57 5.43 -13.79
C ARG A 149 -16.70 4.52 -14.27
N GLU A 150 -16.42 3.21 -14.39
CA GLU A 150 -17.42 2.20 -14.76
C GLU A 150 -18.61 2.23 -13.78
N TYR A 151 -18.32 2.24 -12.49
CA TYR A 151 -19.34 2.28 -11.45
C TYR A 151 -20.19 3.56 -11.46
N MET A 152 -19.54 4.71 -11.62
CA MET A 152 -20.22 6.02 -11.62
C MET A 152 -21.01 6.30 -12.90
N GLY A 153 -20.55 5.79 -14.04
CA GLY A 153 -21.22 5.91 -15.35
C GLY A 153 -21.44 7.34 -15.83
N GLY A 154 -22.21 7.49 -16.89
CA GLY A 154 -22.69 8.78 -17.39
C GLY A 154 -21.59 9.83 -17.58
N ALA A 155 -21.74 11.01 -16.98
CA ALA A 155 -20.77 12.11 -17.10
C ALA A 155 -19.34 11.79 -16.59
N TRP A 156 -19.17 10.73 -15.81
CA TRP A 156 -17.83 10.31 -15.31
C TRP A 156 -17.03 9.49 -16.34
N THR A 157 -17.70 8.96 -17.35
CA THR A 157 -17.08 8.23 -18.48
C THR A 157 -16.97 9.07 -19.74
N ASP A 158 -17.73 10.16 -19.86
CA ASP A 158 -17.66 11.07 -20.99
C ASP A 158 -16.45 12.02 -20.88
N ARG A 159 -15.47 11.85 -21.76
CA ARG A 159 -14.23 12.65 -21.80
C ARG A 159 -14.46 14.16 -21.97
N ARG A 160 -15.62 14.58 -22.47
CA ARG A 160 -15.99 16.00 -22.61
C ARG A 160 -16.59 16.59 -21.35
N SER A 161 -16.94 15.75 -20.40
CA SER A 161 -17.56 16.17 -19.15
C SER A 161 -16.54 16.73 -18.17
N ARG A 162 -16.93 17.83 -17.49
CA ARG A 162 -16.17 18.36 -16.33
C ARG A 162 -16.02 17.33 -15.21
N ARG A 163 -16.91 16.35 -15.08
CA ARG A 163 -16.76 15.26 -14.10
C ARG A 163 -15.66 14.29 -14.47
N TYR A 164 -15.46 14.07 -15.76
CA TYR A 164 -14.35 13.22 -16.25
C TYR A 164 -12.99 13.80 -15.86
N SER A 165 -12.77 15.11 -16.03
CA SER A 165 -11.49 15.77 -15.70
C SER A 165 -11.18 15.82 -14.19
N LYS A 166 -12.17 15.59 -13.33
CA LYS A 166 -11.96 15.52 -11.88
C LYS A 166 -11.20 14.28 -11.40
N ILE A 167 -11.06 13.25 -12.22
CA ILE A 167 -10.41 12.00 -11.82
C ILE A 167 -9.04 11.89 -12.49
N THR A 168 -8.01 11.69 -11.67
CA THR A 168 -6.62 11.48 -12.12
C THR A 168 -6.04 10.25 -11.45
N THR A 169 -5.26 9.46 -12.20
CA THR A 169 -4.48 8.38 -11.61
C THR A 169 -3.13 8.90 -11.13
N VAL A 170 -2.86 8.74 -9.84
CA VAL A 170 -1.54 8.90 -9.26
C VAL A 170 -1.20 7.59 -8.54
N ASN A 171 -0.28 6.84 -9.11
CA ASN A 171 0.14 5.57 -8.51
C ASN A 171 0.69 5.78 -7.11
N ASN A 172 0.35 4.87 -6.21
CA ASN A 172 0.94 4.85 -4.88
C ASN A 172 2.46 4.69 -4.98
N GLY A 173 3.17 5.47 -4.18
CA GLY A 173 4.62 5.40 -4.07
C GLY A 173 5.08 4.86 -2.74
N VAL A 174 6.32 4.39 -2.72
CA VAL A 174 7.06 3.97 -1.52
C VAL A 174 8.33 4.79 -1.38
N ASP A 175 8.91 4.82 -0.19
CA ASP A 175 10.22 5.41 0.03
C ASP A 175 11.31 4.45 -0.46
N VAL A 176 11.57 4.49 -1.77
CA VAL A 176 12.50 3.58 -2.46
C VAL A 176 13.91 3.67 -1.87
N GLU A 177 14.38 4.89 -1.59
CA GLU A 177 15.71 5.10 -1.03
C GLU A 177 15.82 4.62 0.41
N ALA A 178 14.78 4.82 1.24
CA ALA A 178 14.77 4.30 2.61
C ALA A 178 14.84 2.76 2.63
N VAL A 179 14.16 2.08 1.69
CA VAL A 179 14.25 0.62 1.57
C VAL A 179 15.64 0.20 1.04
N ARG A 180 16.13 0.85 0.00
CA ARG A 180 17.43 0.54 -0.64
C ARG A 180 18.60 0.62 0.32
N HIS A 181 18.62 1.65 1.18
CA HIS A 181 19.71 1.96 2.09
C HIS A 181 19.46 1.53 3.54
N ALA A 182 18.38 0.80 3.79
CA ALA A 182 18.11 0.26 5.13
C ALA A 182 19.23 -0.67 5.58
N THR A 183 19.64 -0.54 6.83
CA THR A 183 20.55 -1.49 7.48
C THR A 183 19.82 -2.83 7.63
N PRO A 184 20.38 -3.96 7.18
CA PRO A 184 19.76 -5.27 7.36
C PRO A 184 19.48 -5.57 8.83
N ASP A 185 18.52 -6.45 9.10
CA ASP A 185 18.29 -6.97 10.45
C ASP A 185 19.39 -7.98 10.82
N ASP A 186 20.25 -7.62 11.77
CA ASP A 186 21.41 -8.42 12.18
C ASP A 186 21.01 -9.77 12.83
N VAL A 187 19.85 -9.82 13.47
CA VAL A 187 19.32 -11.06 14.07
C VAL A 187 18.94 -12.03 12.98
N LEU A 188 18.24 -11.57 11.95
CA LEU A 188 17.86 -12.38 10.80
C LEU A 188 19.08 -12.82 9.97
N LEU A 189 20.06 -11.92 9.77
CA LEU A 189 21.30 -12.28 9.07
C LEU A 189 22.07 -13.42 9.76
N ARG A 190 22.18 -13.38 11.08
CA ARG A 190 22.81 -14.46 11.85
C ARG A 190 21.99 -15.73 11.86
N ALA A 191 20.66 -15.59 11.95
CA ALA A 191 19.75 -16.71 12.06
C ALA A 191 19.66 -17.58 10.80
N LYS A 192 19.90 -17.00 9.61
CA LYS A 192 19.84 -17.77 8.34
C LYS A 192 20.98 -18.78 8.15
N ALA A 193 22.07 -18.66 8.94
CA ALA A 193 23.14 -19.67 9.03
C ALA A 193 23.68 -20.17 7.66
N GLY A 194 23.82 -19.27 6.68
CA GLY A 194 24.30 -19.60 5.32
C GLY A 194 23.22 -20.08 4.34
N ARG A 195 21.98 -20.26 4.78
CA ARG A 195 20.84 -20.55 3.90
C ARG A 195 20.48 -19.32 3.04
N THR A 196 19.90 -19.55 1.87
CA THR A 196 19.25 -18.50 1.06
C THR A 196 17.89 -18.19 1.66
N ALA A 197 17.75 -16.99 2.21
CA ALA A 197 16.51 -16.54 2.83
C ALA A 197 15.54 -15.95 1.78
N VAL A 198 14.37 -16.55 1.65
CA VAL A 198 13.26 -16.08 0.83
C VAL A 198 12.24 -15.40 1.75
N VAL A 199 11.90 -14.14 1.53
CA VAL A 199 10.96 -13.41 2.38
C VAL A 199 9.67 -13.05 1.65
N MET A 200 8.54 -13.19 2.34
CA MET A 200 7.24 -12.68 1.93
C MET A 200 6.68 -11.75 3.00
N VAL A 201 6.43 -10.50 2.64
CA VAL A 201 5.83 -9.49 3.52
C VAL A 201 4.35 -9.34 3.18
N ALA A 202 3.49 -10.05 3.90
CA ALA A 202 2.05 -10.04 3.68
C ALA A 202 1.27 -10.52 4.91
N GLY A 203 0.07 -10.00 5.12
CA GLY A 203 -0.85 -10.57 6.11
C GLY A 203 -1.32 -11.97 5.70
N PHE A 204 -1.55 -12.86 6.67
CA PHE A 204 -2.02 -14.23 6.44
C PHE A 204 -3.51 -14.24 6.08
N ARG A 205 -3.81 -14.07 4.80
CA ARG A 205 -5.16 -14.10 4.21
C ARG A 205 -5.15 -15.01 2.98
N GLU A 206 -6.30 -15.55 2.61
CA GLU A 206 -6.44 -16.41 1.43
C GLU A 206 -5.86 -15.76 0.16
N ALA A 207 -6.17 -14.50 -0.06
CA ALA A 207 -5.66 -13.73 -1.19
C ALA A 207 -4.13 -13.70 -1.33
N LYS A 208 -3.37 -14.02 -0.27
CA LYS A 208 -1.90 -13.90 -0.25
C LYS A 208 -1.15 -15.19 -0.56
N ASP A 209 -1.82 -16.35 -0.46
CA ASP A 209 -1.30 -17.66 -0.89
C ASP A 209 0.11 -17.99 -0.41
N GLN A 210 0.35 -17.87 0.91
CA GLN A 210 1.60 -18.36 1.52
C GLN A 210 1.79 -19.87 1.31
N ASP A 211 0.72 -20.59 1.05
CA ASP A 211 0.68 -22.03 0.81
C ASP A 211 1.58 -22.43 -0.36
N THR A 212 1.55 -21.68 -1.47
CA THR A 212 2.41 -21.92 -2.64
C THR A 212 3.89 -21.75 -2.31
N VAL A 213 4.26 -20.80 -1.44
CA VAL A 213 5.65 -20.61 -1.02
C VAL A 213 6.14 -21.77 -0.16
N VAL A 214 5.30 -22.28 0.76
CA VAL A 214 5.65 -23.46 1.58
C VAL A 214 5.78 -24.72 0.72
N ARG A 215 4.88 -24.93 -0.25
CA ARG A 215 4.97 -26.04 -1.21
C ARG A 215 6.25 -25.93 -2.07
N ALA A 216 6.59 -24.73 -2.55
CA ALA A 216 7.84 -24.54 -3.29
C ALA A 216 9.07 -24.89 -2.43
N LEU A 217 9.09 -24.49 -1.15
CA LEU A 217 10.15 -24.86 -0.22
C LEU A 217 10.28 -26.38 -0.05
N SER A 218 9.17 -27.12 -0.02
CA SER A 218 9.19 -28.60 0.09
C SER A 218 9.77 -29.29 -1.15
N LEU A 219 9.68 -28.64 -2.32
CA LEU A 219 10.26 -29.16 -3.57
C LEU A 219 11.76 -28.85 -3.66
N LEU A 220 12.28 -27.91 -2.88
CA LEU A 220 13.71 -27.57 -2.80
C LEU A 220 14.38 -28.57 -1.86
N GLY A 221 15.18 -29.48 -2.42
CA GLY A 221 15.93 -30.46 -1.64
C GLY A 221 17.01 -29.83 -0.75
N GLY A 222 17.39 -30.54 0.31
CA GLY A 222 18.46 -30.11 1.22
C GLY A 222 18.07 -28.91 2.10
N ASP A 223 19.08 -28.34 2.75
CA ASP A 223 18.93 -27.25 3.75
C ASP A 223 19.31 -25.88 3.20
N ASP A 224 19.34 -25.72 1.89
CA ASP A 224 19.88 -24.54 1.21
C ASP A 224 18.98 -23.30 1.27
N PHE A 225 17.68 -23.49 1.52
CA PHE A 225 16.69 -22.41 1.54
C PHE A 225 15.92 -22.39 2.86
N GLU A 226 15.59 -21.18 3.30
CA GLU A 226 14.58 -20.95 4.33
C GLU A 226 13.60 -19.86 3.90
N VAL A 227 12.39 -19.89 4.43
CA VAL A 227 11.32 -18.94 4.13
C VAL A 227 10.98 -18.12 5.37
N TRP A 228 10.88 -16.81 5.21
CA TRP A 228 10.43 -15.88 6.25
C TRP A 228 9.10 -15.27 5.87
N PHE A 229 8.11 -15.38 6.75
CA PHE A 229 6.84 -14.70 6.61
C PHE A 229 6.74 -13.55 7.60
N ALA A 230 6.69 -12.30 7.10
CA ALA A 230 6.48 -11.10 7.89
C ALA A 230 5.03 -10.62 7.75
N GLY A 231 4.24 -10.79 8.79
CA GLY A 231 2.84 -10.45 8.85
C GLY A 231 2.09 -11.31 9.86
N VAL A 232 0.81 -10.99 10.07
CA VAL A 232 -0.11 -11.73 10.94
C VAL A 232 -1.45 -11.93 10.22
N GLY A 233 -2.24 -12.89 10.64
CA GLY A 233 -3.58 -13.10 10.10
C GLY A 233 -4.13 -14.50 10.39
N VAL A 234 -5.39 -14.69 10.03
CA VAL A 234 -6.18 -15.88 10.40
C VAL A 234 -5.67 -17.19 9.81
N ARG A 235 -4.91 -17.13 8.69
CA ARG A 235 -4.38 -18.33 8.03
C ARG A 235 -2.99 -18.75 8.53
N GLN A 236 -2.39 -18.04 9.48
CA GLN A 236 -1.03 -18.36 9.95
C GLN A 236 -0.94 -19.79 10.50
N THR A 237 -1.93 -20.26 11.28
CA THR A 237 -1.98 -21.62 11.79
C THR A 237 -2.02 -22.66 10.67
N VAL A 238 -2.87 -22.44 9.66
CA VAL A 238 -2.99 -23.34 8.50
C VAL A 238 -1.66 -23.48 7.75
N VAL A 239 -0.95 -22.35 7.53
CA VAL A 239 0.36 -22.34 6.85
C VAL A 239 1.43 -23.04 7.70
N SER A 240 1.39 -22.88 9.04
CA SER A 240 2.29 -23.56 9.96
C SER A 240 2.07 -25.08 9.96
N GLU A 241 0.82 -25.53 10.03
CA GLU A 241 0.45 -26.96 9.96
C GLU A 241 0.88 -27.57 8.62
N MET A 242 0.72 -26.84 7.51
CA MET A 242 1.20 -27.26 6.20
C MET A 242 2.72 -27.44 6.20
N ALA A 243 3.48 -26.52 6.78
CA ALA A 243 4.94 -26.62 6.85
C ALA A 243 5.37 -27.89 7.64
N VAL A 244 4.66 -28.23 8.72
CA VAL A 244 4.88 -29.46 9.47
C VAL A 244 4.56 -30.67 8.62
N SER A 245 3.39 -30.72 7.97
CA SER A 245 2.97 -31.86 7.14
C SER A 245 3.88 -32.15 5.95
N LEU A 246 4.53 -31.10 5.42
CA LEU A 246 5.49 -31.20 4.31
C LEU A 246 6.93 -31.40 4.79
N GLY A 247 7.19 -31.49 6.11
CA GLY A 247 8.51 -31.73 6.68
C GLY A 247 9.51 -30.58 6.50
N VAL A 248 9.01 -29.32 6.43
CA VAL A 248 9.83 -28.13 6.20
C VAL A 248 9.70 -27.07 7.32
N ALA A 249 9.07 -27.41 8.43
CA ALA A 249 8.77 -26.47 9.50
C ALA A 249 10.03 -25.81 10.11
N ASP A 250 11.14 -26.50 10.16
CA ASP A 250 12.44 -26.02 10.64
C ASP A 250 13.09 -24.97 9.71
N ARG A 251 12.60 -24.89 8.46
CA ARG A 251 13.03 -23.94 7.44
C ARG A 251 12.03 -22.79 7.23
N VAL A 252 10.95 -22.70 8.02
CA VAL A 252 9.96 -21.65 7.95
C VAL A 252 10.01 -20.81 9.22
N ARG A 253 10.12 -19.48 9.08
CA ARG A 253 10.11 -18.53 10.20
C ARG A 253 8.92 -17.57 10.09
N PHE A 254 8.14 -17.51 11.14
CA PHE A 254 7.06 -16.54 11.28
C PHE A 254 7.55 -15.34 12.09
N LEU A 255 7.76 -14.21 11.42
CA LEU A 255 8.35 -13.00 12.02
C LEU A 255 7.31 -12.11 12.72
N GLY A 256 6.02 -12.46 12.63
CA GLY A 256 4.94 -11.65 13.17
C GLY A 256 4.78 -10.30 12.43
N MET A 257 4.09 -9.37 13.08
CA MET A 257 3.95 -8.00 12.54
C MET A 257 5.28 -7.24 12.70
N ARG A 258 5.81 -6.74 11.59
CA ARG A 258 7.05 -5.94 11.56
C ARG A 258 6.74 -4.48 11.19
N THR A 259 7.36 -3.57 11.90
CA THR A 259 7.31 -2.11 11.62
C THR A 259 8.56 -1.64 10.89
N ASP A 260 9.59 -2.46 10.83
CA ASP A 260 10.89 -2.23 10.22
C ASP A 260 11.08 -3.08 8.95
N VAL A 261 10.03 -3.20 8.15
CA VAL A 261 10.00 -3.98 6.89
C VAL A 261 11.23 -3.75 6.01
N PRO A 262 11.75 -2.52 5.80
CA PRO A 262 12.96 -2.30 5.03
C PRO A 262 14.18 -3.10 5.53
N ARG A 263 14.35 -3.24 6.84
CA ARG A 263 15.46 -4.01 7.44
C ARG A 263 15.30 -5.50 7.20
N VAL A 264 14.07 -6.01 7.27
CA VAL A 264 13.74 -7.40 6.97
C VAL A 264 14.03 -7.73 5.50
N LEU A 265 13.55 -6.88 4.57
CA LEU A 265 13.80 -7.04 3.14
C LEU A 265 15.28 -7.02 2.79
N LYS A 266 16.06 -6.18 3.46
CA LYS A 266 17.53 -6.09 3.26
C LYS A 266 18.29 -7.31 3.81
N ALA A 267 17.77 -7.96 4.84
CA ALA A 267 18.37 -9.18 5.40
C ALA A 267 18.11 -10.42 4.54
N ALA A 268 17.01 -10.44 3.79
CA ALA A 268 16.68 -11.53 2.87
C ALA A 268 17.53 -11.50 1.60
N ASP A 269 17.58 -12.64 0.91
CA ASP A 269 18.29 -12.80 -0.36
C ASP A 269 17.33 -12.69 -1.55
N ILE A 270 16.12 -13.22 -1.45
CA ILE A 270 15.07 -13.20 -2.48
C ILE A 270 13.76 -12.76 -1.84
N ILE A 271 12.98 -11.98 -2.57
CA ILE A 271 11.67 -11.50 -2.11
C ILE A 271 10.59 -12.11 -2.99
N VAL A 272 9.52 -12.62 -2.38
CA VAL A 272 8.42 -13.27 -3.09
C VAL A 272 7.07 -12.69 -2.72
N MET A 273 6.15 -12.66 -3.68
CA MET A 273 4.73 -12.38 -3.47
C MET A 273 3.90 -13.37 -4.30
N SER A 274 3.19 -14.28 -3.62
CA SER A 274 2.44 -15.39 -4.25
C SER A 274 0.94 -15.14 -4.36
N SER A 275 0.46 -13.92 -4.18
CA SER A 275 -0.96 -13.59 -4.08
C SER A 275 -1.79 -14.11 -5.25
N HIS A 276 -3.04 -14.51 -4.97
CA HIS A 276 -4.05 -14.82 -5.99
C HIS A 276 -4.60 -13.56 -6.68
N TRP A 277 -4.68 -12.44 -5.97
CA TRP A 277 -5.08 -11.14 -6.51
C TRP A 277 -4.56 -10.00 -5.65
N GLU A 278 -4.27 -8.88 -6.31
CA GLU A 278 -3.85 -7.63 -5.68
C GLU A 278 -4.50 -6.42 -6.36
N GLY A 279 -4.56 -5.30 -5.61
CA GLY A 279 -4.59 -3.98 -6.24
C GLY A 279 -3.18 -3.57 -6.66
N LEU A 280 -2.84 -2.28 -6.63
CA LEU A 280 -1.43 -1.88 -6.69
C LEU A 280 -0.79 -2.16 -5.33
N SER A 281 -0.01 -3.24 -5.25
CA SER A 281 0.59 -3.69 -3.99
C SER A 281 1.82 -2.86 -3.63
N LEU A 282 1.75 -2.11 -2.53
CA LEU A 282 2.93 -1.40 -1.99
C LEU A 282 4.04 -2.37 -1.61
N SER A 283 3.70 -3.54 -1.06
CA SER A 283 4.69 -4.57 -0.70
C SER A 283 5.44 -5.11 -1.92
N ASN A 284 4.83 -5.12 -3.12
CA ASN A 284 5.50 -5.44 -4.37
C ASN A 284 6.61 -4.40 -4.64
N ILE A 285 6.25 -3.12 -4.61
CA ILE A 285 7.19 -2.02 -4.89
C ILE A 285 8.27 -1.94 -3.81
N GLU A 286 7.91 -2.10 -2.53
CA GLU A 286 8.87 -2.17 -1.42
C GLU A 286 9.85 -3.33 -1.61
N GLY A 287 9.34 -4.51 -1.97
CA GLY A 287 10.18 -5.67 -2.27
C GLY A 287 11.18 -5.40 -3.40
N MET A 288 10.73 -4.84 -4.51
CA MET A 288 11.60 -4.48 -5.63
C MET A 288 12.61 -3.37 -5.27
N SER A 289 12.27 -2.50 -4.30
CA SER A 289 13.16 -1.42 -3.84
C SER A 289 14.37 -1.92 -3.04
N ALA A 290 14.31 -3.12 -2.49
CA ALA A 290 15.38 -3.66 -1.64
C ALA A 290 16.71 -3.91 -2.39
N GLY A 291 16.68 -3.92 -3.73
CA GLY A 291 17.83 -4.29 -4.57
C GLY A 291 18.17 -5.77 -4.42
N ARG A 292 17.15 -6.59 -4.31
CA ARG A 292 17.16 -8.04 -4.32
C ARG A 292 16.25 -8.54 -5.44
N PRO A 293 16.44 -9.75 -5.97
CA PRO A 293 15.49 -10.33 -6.90
C PRO A 293 14.10 -10.40 -6.28
N PHE A 294 13.11 -10.02 -7.06
CA PHE A 294 11.69 -10.08 -6.70
C PHE A 294 10.96 -11.03 -7.63
N ILE A 295 10.21 -11.97 -7.06
CA ILE A 295 9.39 -12.96 -7.76
C ILE A 295 7.94 -12.74 -7.36
N ALA A 296 7.02 -12.73 -8.34
CA ALA A 296 5.60 -12.62 -8.08
C ALA A 296 4.78 -13.64 -8.86
N SER A 297 3.61 -14.01 -8.32
CA SER A 297 2.59 -14.71 -9.11
C SER A 297 2.10 -13.81 -10.26
N ASP A 298 1.82 -14.42 -11.42
CA ASP A 298 1.40 -13.72 -12.63
C ASP A 298 -0.10 -13.38 -12.60
N VAL A 299 -0.46 -12.49 -11.68
CA VAL A 299 -1.83 -12.01 -11.46
C VAL A 299 -1.93 -10.50 -11.60
N ASN A 300 -3.15 -9.99 -11.81
CA ASN A 300 -3.40 -8.55 -11.88
C ASN A 300 -2.98 -7.86 -10.57
N GLY A 301 -2.40 -6.67 -10.69
CA GLY A 301 -1.86 -5.89 -9.58
C GLY A 301 -0.39 -6.22 -9.25
N LEU A 302 0.07 -7.46 -9.48
CA LEU A 302 1.49 -7.82 -9.39
C LEU A 302 2.17 -7.77 -10.77
N ARG A 303 1.50 -8.30 -11.79
CA ARG A 303 2.02 -8.35 -13.19
C ARG A 303 2.40 -6.97 -13.69
N GLU A 304 1.59 -5.95 -13.48
CA GLU A 304 1.78 -4.59 -14.04
C GLU A 304 3.08 -3.94 -13.53
N VAL A 305 3.47 -4.27 -12.32
CA VAL A 305 4.70 -3.75 -11.73
C VAL A 305 5.90 -4.65 -12.07
N THR A 306 5.71 -5.97 -12.05
CA THR A 306 6.81 -6.94 -12.08
C THR A 306 7.23 -7.35 -13.49
N LYS A 307 6.29 -7.42 -14.47
CA LYS A 307 6.54 -7.93 -15.84
C LYS A 307 7.67 -7.16 -16.53
N GLY A 308 8.69 -7.89 -16.98
CA GLY A 308 9.85 -7.33 -17.70
C GLY A 308 10.94 -6.76 -16.79
N TYR A 309 10.75 -6.77 -15.46
CA TYR A 309 11.70 -6.24 -14.50
C TYR A 309 12.07 -7.24 -13.39
N GLY A 310 11.07 -7.85 -12.75
CA GLY A 310 11.22 -8.99 -11.86
C GLY A 310 10.81 -10.29 -12.54
N LEU A 311 10.68 -11.35 -11.77
CA LEU A 311 10.32 -12.67 -12.27
C LEU A 311 8.85 -12.95 -11.97
N LEU A 312 8.16 -13.60 -12.92
CA LEU A 312 6.77 -14.03 -12.76
C LEU A 312 6.70 -15.56 -12.83
N PHE A 313 5.82 -16.13 -12.01
CA PHE A 313 5.45 -17.55 -12.08
C PHE A 313 3.92 -17.71 -12.16
N PRO A 314 3.39 -18.77 -12.77
CA PRO A 314 1.95 -19.01 -12.83
C PRO A 314 1.34 -19.07 -11.42
N GLU A 315 0.16 -18.49 -11.24
CA GLU A 315 -0.56 -18.51 -9.96
C GLU A 315 -0.68 -19.94 -9.40
N GLY A 316 -0.29 -20.13 -8.13
CA GLY A 316 -0.36 -21.43 -7.43
C GLY A 316 0.70 -22.45 -7.86
N ASP A 317 1.55 -22.16 -8.83
CA ASP A 317 2.56 -23.09 -9.35
C ASP A 317 3.83 -23.09 -8.47
N ALA A 318 3.83 -23.94 -7.46
CA ALA A 318 4.94 -24.12 -6.55
C ALA A 318 6.21 -24.67 -7.26
N ALA A 319 6.06 -25.47 -8.31
CA ALA A 319 7.20 -26.03 -9.04
C ALA A 319 7.91 -24.96 -9.88
N ALA A 320 7.16 -24.08 -10.54
CA ALA A 320 7.72 -22.94 -11.26
C ALA A 320 8.44 -21.98 -10.30
N LEU A 321 7.85 -21.71 -9.11
CA LEU A 321 8.51 -20.90 -8.09
C LEU A 321 9.83 -21.54 -7.62
N ALA A 322 9.82 -22.84 -7.30
CA ALA A 322 11.02 -23.56 -6.86
C ALA A 322 12.14 -23.54 -7.94
N ALA A 323 11.77 -23.69 -9.21
CA ALA A 323 12.72 -23.59 -10.33
C ALA A 323 13.38 -22.20 -10.42
N LEU A 324 12.60 -21.11 -10.24
CA LEU A 324 13.14 -19.74 -10.22
C LEU A 324 14.07 -19.51 -9.04
N LEU A 325 13.72 -19.99 -7.84
CA LEU A 325 14.54 -19.90 -6.64
C LEU A 325 15.88 -20.62 -6.85
N THR A 326 15.85 -21.85 -7.37
CA THR A 326 17.03 -22.64 -7.69
C THR A 326 17.94 -21.91 -8.70
N ARG A 327 17.36 -21.36 -9.77
CA ARG A 327 18.12 -20.61 -10.78
C ARG A 327 18.79 -19.37 -10.20
N LEU A 328 18.08 -18.58 -9.38
CA LEU A 328 18.65 -17.38 -8.73
C LEU A 328 19.81 -17.72 -7.81
N ARG A 329 19.75 -18.87 -7.12
CA ARG A 329 20.85 -19.32 -6.26
C ARG A 329 22.06 -19.79 -7.06
N ALA A 330 21.83 -20.50 -8.18
CA ALA A 330 22.87 -21.10 -8.98
C ALA A 330 23.62 -20.12 -9.91
N ASP A 331 22.95 -19.03 -10.34
CA ASP A 331 23.46 -18.09 -11.33
C ASP A 331 23.56 -16.67 -10.72
N ALA A 332 24.76 -16.32 -10.27
CA ALA A 332 25.03 -15.01 -9.66
C ALA A 332 24.83 -13.84 -10.63
N ALA A 333 25.14 -14.03 -11.93
CA ALA A 333 24.96 -12.99 -12.93
C ALA A 333 23.47 -12.74 -13.20
N PHE A 334 22.67 -13.79 -13.29
CA PHE A 334 21.23 -13.71 -13.41
C PHE A 334 20.60 -13.05 -12.16
N TYR A 335 21.06 -13.46 -10.95
CA TYR A 335 20.62 -12.84 -9.70
C TYR A 335 20.83 -11.32 -9.72
N GLN A 336 22.05 -10.88 -10.05
CA GLN A 336 22.39 -9.45 -10.05
C GLN A 336 21.59 -8.69 -11.10
N SER A 337 21.45 -9.24 -12.31
CA SER A 337 20.65 -8.63 -13.39
C SER A 337 19.19 -8.43 -12.99
N VAL A 338 18.57 -9.44 -12.35
CA VAL A 338 17.18 -9.32 -11.87
C VAL A 338 17.06 -8.30 -10.75
N ALA A 339 18.00 -8.30 -9.80
CA ALA A 339 17.99 -7.37 -8.67
C ALA A 339 18.09 -5.90 -9.13
N GLU A 340 18.97 -5.60 -10.08
CA GLU A 340 19.14 -4.27 -10.67
C GLU A 340 17.91 -3.83 -11.46
N SER A 341 17.34 -4.73 -12.25
CA SER A 341 16.12 -4.49 -13.02
C SER A 341 14.94 -4.19 -12.09
N CYS A 342 14.77 -4.96 -11.00
CA CYS A 342 13.76 -4.72 -9.98
C CYS A 342 13.90 -3.32 -9.35
N TYR A 343 15.11 -2.96 -8.94
CA TYR A 343 15.36 -1.65 -8.35
C TYR A 343 15.10 -0.50 -9.34
N GLY A 344 15.56 -0.64 -10.58
CA GLY A 344 15.30 0.32 -11.65
C GLY A 344 13.79 0.56 -11.88
N ARG A 345 12.99 -0.51 -11.77
CA ARG A 345 11.52 -0.41 -11.85
C ARG A 345 10.90 0.28 -10.64
N ALA A 346 11.35 -0.07 -9.43
CA ALA A 346 10.83 0.50 -8.20
C ALA A 346 10.99 2.02 -8.14
N ARG A 347 12.08 2.57 -8.68
CA ARG A 347 12.33 4.02 -8.75
C ARG A 347 11.23 4.80 -9.47
N GLN A 348 10.47 4.17 -10.37
CA GLN A 348 9.33 4.79 -11.06
C GLN A 348 8.11 4.98 -10.15
N TYR A 349 8.16 4.42 -8.94
CA TYR A 349 7.13 4.50 -7.93
C TYR A 349 7.65 5.16 -6.64
N ASP A 350 8.63 6.06 -6.75
CA ASP A 350 9.12 6.78 -5.59
C ASP A 350 8.04 7.70 -5.00
N ILE A 351 7.93 7.71 -3.70
CA ILE A 351 6.97 8.55 -2.96
C ILE A 351 7.18 10.05 -3.23
N LYS A 352 8.39 10.47 -3.61
CA LYS A 352 8.68 11.87 -3.98
C LYS A 352 7.88 12.27 -5.22
N ASP A 353 7.84 11.41 -6.24
CA ASP A 353 7.09 11.67 -7.47
C ASP A 353 5.58 11.62 -7.21
N THR A 354 5.15 10.71 -6.34
CA THR A 354 3.76 10.67 -5.88
C THR A 354 3.39 11.98 -5.18
N ALA A 355 4.22 12.44 -4.24
CA ALA A 355 3.98 13.68 -3.52
C ALA A 355 3.95 14.92 -4.43
N ALA A 356 4.84 14.99 -5.43
CA ALA A 356 4.83 16.06 -6.43
C ALA A 356 3.50 16.11 -7.20
N LYS A 357 3.01 14.96 -7.68
CA LYS A 357 1.72 14.88 -8.38
C LYS A 357 0.52 15.24 -7.48
N TYR A 358 0.59 14.91 -6.18
CA TYR A 358 -0.44 15.34 -5.23
C TYR A 358 -0.40 16.86 -5.04
N ASP A 359 0.79 17.45 -4.92
CA ASP A 359 0.95 18.91 -4.81
C ASP A 359 0.45 19.64 -6.06
N ASP A 360 0.72 19.10 -7.26
CA ASP A 360 0.18 19.63 -8.53
C ASP A 360 -1.36 19.63 -8.54
N VAL A 361 -1.99 18.54 -8.09
CA VAL A 361 -3.46 18.47 -7.94
C VAL A 361 -3.97 19.52 -6.94
N TYR A 362 -3.27 19.71 -5.83
CA TYR A 362 -3.68 20.72 -4.84
C TYR A 362 -3.54 22.14 -5.38
N ARG A 363 -2.46 22.45 -6.13
CA ARG A 363 -2.29 23.75 -6.78
C ARG A 363 -3.38 24.02 -7.79
N ALA A 364 -3.67 23.05 -8.66
CA ALA A 364 -4.75 23.17 -9.63
C ALA A 364 -6.12 23.42 -8.95
N LEU A 365 -6.39 22.74 -7.82
CA LEU A 365 -7.60 23.00 -7.03
C LEU A 365 -7.64 24.41 -6.42
N MET A 366 -6.50 25.03 -6.15
CA MET A 366 -6.46 26.40 -5.62
C MET A 366 -6.75 27.47 -6.68
N GLU A 367 -6.50 27.16 -7.95
CA GLU A 367 -6.73 28.05 -9.09
C GLU A 367 -8.21 28.04 -9.58
N GLU A 368 -8.98 26.98 -9.26
CA GLU A 368 -10.43 26.90 -9.54
C GLU A 368 -11.28 27.73 -8.56
#